data_f5f4276cb79227553b00ee07a826f224
#
_entry.id   f5f4276cb79227553b00ee07a826f224
#
_cell.length_a   1.000
_cell.length_b   1.000
_cell.length_c   1.000
_cell.angle_alpha   90.00
_cell.angle_beta   90.00
_cell.angle_gamma   90.00
#
_symmetry.space_group_name_H-M   'P 1'
#
loop_
_entity.id
_entity.type
_entity.pdbx_description
1 polymer ?
#
loop_
_entity_poly.entity_id
_entity_poly.type
_entity_poly.pdbx_seq_one_letter_code
_entity_poly.pdbx_strand_id
1 'polypeptide(L)'
;MSQMYKIGEKLLTLSDISKILSEGIKIELSQKSEKKVKECRKYLDKKIKNSQDPIYGVNTGFGSLCNHKISDEDLEELQRNLVVSHACGTGNEVPLDVVKIMLLLKIQSLSYGHSAVQLETINRLIEMFNNNIF
;
A
#
# COMPACT_ATOMS: atom_id res chain seq x y z
N MET A 1 2.30 14.26 -25.32
CA MET A 1 1.74 13.48 -24.20
C MET A 1 2.91 12.91 -23.41
N SER A 2 3.09 13.25 -22.14
CA SER A 2 4.17 12.69 -21.33
C SER A 2 3.91 11.19 -21.15
N GLN A 3 4.89 10.38 -21.48
CA GLN A 3 4.82 8.93 -21.30
C GLN A 3 4.73 8.60 -19.81
N MET A 4 3.63 7.95 -19.39
CA MET A 4 3.47 7.47 -18.02
C MET A 4 3.99 6.03 -17.91
N TYR A 5 4.67 5.71 -16.81
CA TYR A 5 5.13 4.35 -16.56
C TYR A 5 4.00 3.51 -15.91
N LYS A 6 3.67 2.37 -16.49
CA LYS A 6 2.60 1.48 -16.00
C LYS A 6 3.12 0.50 -14.95
N ILE A 7 2.82 0.78 -13.68
CA ILE A 7 3.20 -0.08 -12.55
C ILE A 7 2.42 -1.40 -12.59
N GLY A 8 3.14 -2.49 -12.31
CA GLY A 8 2.55 -3.84 -12.23
C GLY A 8 2.30 -4.52 -13.58
N GLU A 9 2.66 -3.90 -14.71
CA GLU A 9 2.63 -4.56 -16.01
C GLU A 9 3.77 -5.58 -16.15
N LYS A 10 4.95 -5.20 -15.67
CA LYS A 10 6.16 -6.03 -15.60
C LYS A 10 6.88 -5.86 -14.26
N LEU A 11 7.90 -6.67 -14.00
CA LEU A 11 8.80 -6.48 -12.88
C LEU A 11 9.58 -5.17 -13.07
N LEU A 12 9.67 -4.39 -11.99
CA LEU A 12 10.42 -3.16 -11.96
C LEU A 12 11.92 -3.50 -11.86
N THR A 13 12.71 -3.04 -12.82
CA THR A 13 14.17 -3.21 -12.82
C THR A 13 14.88 -2.00 -12.23
N LEU A 14 16.15 -2.14 -11.85
CA LEU A 14 16.97 -1.00 -11.42
C LEU A 14 17.07 0.09 -12.49
N SER A 15 17.11 -0.30 -13.77
CA SER A 15 17.11 0.64 -14.89
C SER A 15 15.78 1.41 -14.99
N ASP A 16 14.64 0.72 -14.78
CA ASP A 16 13.33 1.39 -14.74
C ASP A 16 13.27 2.41 -13.60
N ILE A 17 13.73 2.03 -12.39
CA ILE A 17 13.76 2.92 -11.23
C ILE A 17 14.62 4.15 -11.52
N SER A 18 15.86 3.94 -12.00
CA SER A 18 16.77 5.03 -12.35
C SER A 18 16.13 5.99 -13.35
N LYS A 19 15.50 5.47 -14.40
CA LYS A 19 14.84 6.27 -15.42
C LYS A 19 13.65 7.05 -14.87
N ILE A 20 12.77 6.40 -14.09
CA ILE A 20 11.60 7.05 -13.48
C ILE A 20 12.03 8.23 -12.62
N LEU A 21 13.10 8.06 -11.82
CA LEU A 21 13.57 9.10 -10.90
C LEU A 21 14.30 10.23 -11.61
N SER A 22 15.23 9.90 -12.52
CA SER A 22 16.06 10.91 -13.20
C SER A 22 15.30 11.77 -14.21
N GLU A 23 14.31 11.18 -14.90
CA GLU A 23 13.50 11.87 -15.90
C GLU A 23 12.19 12.43 -15.32
N GLY A 24 11.89 12.17 -14.04
CA GLY A 24 10.65 12.63 -13.40
C GLY A 24 9.39 12.01 -14.03
N ILE A 25 9.48 10.75 -14.49
CA ILE A 25 8.36 10.09 -15.16
C ILE A 25 7.22 9.84 -14.18
N LYS A 26 6.02 10.29 -14.52
CA LYS A 26 4.80 9.97 -13.76
C LYS A 26 4.43 8.50 -13.93
N ILE A 27 3.84 7.94 -12.89
CA ILE A 27 3.42 6.54 -12.85
C ILE A 27 1.90 6.41 -12.81
N GLU A 28 1.38 5.32 -13.33
CA GLU A 28 -0.02 4.92 -13.23
C GLU A 28 -0.15 3.43 -12.95
N LEU A 29 -1.26 2.99 -12.36
CA LEU A 29 -1.52 1.57 -12.16
C LEU A 29 -1.96 0.92 -13.48
N SER A 30 -1.36 -0.22 -13.85
CA SER A 30 -1.80 -0.97 -15.02
C SER A 30 -3.20 -1.56 -14.80
N GLN A 31 -4.00 -1.65 -15.87
CA GLN A 31 -5.33 -2.27 -15.82
C GLN A 31 -5.30 -3.71 -15.27
N LYS A 32 -4.23 -4.46 -15.62
CA LYS A 32 -4.02 -5.81 -15.10
C LYS A 32 -3.87 -5.83 -13.58
N SER A 33 -3.10 -4.90 -13.03
CA SER A 33 -2.91 -4.77 -11.58
C SER A 33 -4.16 -4.26 -10.88
N GLU A 34 -4.84 -3.29 -11.45
CA GLU A 34 -6.10 -2.78 -10.93
C GLU A 34 -7.14 -3.91 -10.74
N LYS A 35 -7.27 -4.77 -11.75
CA LYS A 35 -8.15 -5.93 -11.70
C LYS A 35 -7.76 -6.88 -10.55
N LYS A 36 -6.47 -7.23 -10.43
CA LYS A 36 -5.98 -8.12 -9.37
C LYS A 36 -6.22 -7.54 -7.96
N VAL A 37 -5.96 -6.25 -7.78
CA VAL A 37 -6.19 -5.55 -6.50
C VAL A 37 -7.67 -5.62 -6.12
N LYS A 38 -8.57 -5.28 -7.05
CA LYS A 38 -10.02 -5.36 -6.83
C LYS A 38 -10.49 -6.78 -6.50
N GLU A 39 -9.98 -7.79 -7.21
CA GLU A 39 -10.32 -9.20 -6.96
C GLU A 39 -9.85 -9.66 -5.59
N CYS A 40 -8.62 -9.34 -5.20
CA CYS A 40 -8.06 -9.67 -3.89
C CYS A 40 -8.85 -8.99 -2.76
N ARG A 41 -9.20 -7.71 -2.90
CA ARG A 41 -10.03 -6.99 -1.92
C ARG A 41 -11.41 -7.63 -1.80
N LYS A 42 -12.09 -7.89 -2.90
CA LYS A 42 -13.39 -8.55 -2.91
C LYS A 42 -13.36 -9.93 -2.23
N TYR A 43 -12.28 -10.69 -2.41
CA TYR A 43 -12.09 -11.96 -1.71
C TYR A 43 -12.04 -11.76 -0.19
N LEU A 44 -11.23 -10.80 0.29
CA LEU A 44 -11.12 -10.49 1.71
C LEU A 44 -12.47 -10.04 2.30
N ASP A 45 -13.15 -9.11 1.64
CA ASP A 45 -14.46 -8.61 2.10
C ASP A 45 -15.48 -9.73 2.23
N LYS A 46 -15.50 -10.66 1.26
CA LYS A 46 -16.35 -11.85 1.33
C LYS A 46 -15.97 -12.79 2.48
N LYS A 47 -14.65 -12.96 2.71
CA LYS A 47 -14.15 -13.82 3.78
C LYS A 47 -14.52 -13.26 5.16
N ILE A 48 -14.34 -11.96 5.37
CA ILE A 48 -14.71 -11.29 6.63
C ILE A 48 -16.20 -11.46 6.93
N LYS A 49 -17.07 -11.29 5.91
CA LYS A 49 -18.53 -11.42 6.07
C LYS A 49 -18.98 -12.85 6.39
N ASN A 50 -18.28 -13.84 5.87
CA ASN A 50 -18.70 -15.24 5.93
C ASN A 50 -17.97 -16.08 7.00
N SER A 51 -16.94 -15.54 7.66
CA SER A 51 -16.16 -16.24 8.67
C SER A 51 -16.09 -15.44 9.96
N GLN A 52 -16.21 -16.16 11.07
CA GLN A 52 -15.96 -15.61 12.41
C GLN A 52 -14.49 -15.76 12.83
N ASP A 53 -13.67 -16.36 11.98
CA ASP A 53 -12.26 -16.62 12.28
C ASP A 53 -11.43 -15.35 12.40
N PRO A 54 -10.47 -15.30 13.31
CA PRO A 54 -9.51 -14.22 13.39
C PRO A 54 -8.62 -14.19 12.13
N ILE A 55 -8.52 -13.04 11.50
CA ILE A 55 -7.63 -12.79 10.37
C ILE A 55 -6.60 -11.77 10.83
N TYR A 56 -5.35 -12.24 10.98
CA TYR A 56 -4.26 -11.40 11.50
C TYR A 56 -4.08 -10.10 10.69
N GLY A 57 -4.02 -8.99 11.42
CA GLY A 57 -3.86 -7.66 10.83
C GLY A 57 -5.10 -7.08 10.13
N VAL A 58 -6.25 -7.78 10.24
CA VAL A 58 -7.53 -7.35 9.67
C VAL A 58 -8.55 -7.12 10.79
N ASN A 59 -8.88 -8.16 11.57
CA ASN A 59 -9.86 -8.11 12.65
C ASN A 59 -9.27 -8.63 13.98
N THR A 60 -7.96 -8.57 14.14
CA THR A 60 -7.26 -8.95 15.37
C THR A 60 -6.35 -7.82 15.86
N GLY A 61 -5.92 -7.90 17.11
CA GLY A 61 -4.78 -7.14 17.59
C GLY A 61 -3.48 -7.60 16.93
N PHE A 62 -2.35 -6.98 17.30
CA PHE A 62 -1.03 -7.24 16.75
C PHE A 62 -0.11 -7.86 17.80
N GLY A 63 0.97 -8.52 17.36
CA GLY A 63 1.96 -9.13 18.24
C GLY A 63 1.33 -10.15 19.18
N SER A 64 1.49 -9.98 20.49
CA SER A 64 0.90 -10.85 21.52
C SER A 64 -0.64 -10.91 21.50
N LEU A 65 -1.28 -9.93 20.89
CA LEU A 65 -2.74 -9.83 20.76
C LEU A 65 -3.27 -10.41 19.44
N CYS A 66 -2.47 -11.14 18.68
CA CYS A 66 -2.83 -11.67 17.36
C CYS A 66 -4.04 -12.62 17.37
N ASN A 67 -4.31 -13.26 18.52
CA ASN A 67 -5.45 -14.18 18.70
C ASN A 67 -6.70 -13.50 19.29
N HIS A 68 -6.61 -12.22 19.65
CA HIS A 68 -7.74 -11.46 20.17
C HIS A 68 -8.51 -10.83 19.01
N LYS A 69 -9.72 -11.33 18.76
CA LYS A 69 -10.64 -10.72 17.81
C LYS A 69 -11.12 -9.38 18.36
N ILE A 70 -11.04 -8.37 17.52
CA ILE A 70 -11.53 -7.02 17.81
C ILE A 70 -12.95 -6.90 17.26
N SER A 71 -13.84 -6.24 18.00
CA SER A 71 -15.21 -5.98 17.56
C SER A 71 -15.19 -5.04 16.34
N ASP A 72 -16.22 -5.12 15.50
CA ASP A 72 -16.32 -4.24 14.32
C ASP A 72 -16.40 -2.75 14.71
N GLU A 73 -16.95 -2.47 15.90
CA GLU A 73 -17.07 -1.13 16.47
C GLU A 73 -15.70 -0.54 16.89
N ASP A 74 -14.78 -1.39 17.35
CA ASP A 74 -13.46 -0.99 17.83
C ASP A 74 -12.37 -1.03 16.74
N LEU A 75 -12.66 -1.55 15.56
CA LEU A 75 -11.68 -1.69 14.48
C LEU A 75 -11.11 -0.35 14.02
N GLU A 76 -11.93 0.68 13.93
CA GLU A 76 -11.49 2.02 13.52
C GLU A 76 -10.53 2.61 14.56
N GLU A 77 -10.85 2.47 15.84
CA GLU A 77 -9.99 2.92 16.94
C GLU A 77 -8.68 2.14 16.98
N LEU A 78 -8.70 0.82 16.76
CA LEU A 78 -7.51 0.00 16.65
C LEU A 78 -6.58 0.51 15.54
N GLN A 79 -7.12 0.78 14.35
CA GLN A 79 -6.33 1.26 13.21
C GLN A 79 -5.73 2.65 13.49
N ARG A 80 -6.52 3.54 14.09
CA ARG A 80 -6.05 4.86 14.52
C ARG A 80 -4.91 4.75 15.53
N ASN A 81 -5.09 3.93 16.57
CA ASN A 81 -4.11 3.73 17.63
C ASN A 81 -2.82 3.11 17.09
N LEU A 82 -2.90 2.20 16.12
CA LEU A 82 -1.74 1.64 15.43
C LEU A 82 -0.90 2.74 14.76
N VAL A 83 -1.54 3.63 14.00
CA VAL A 83 -0.83 4.75 13.35
C VAL A 83 -0.24 5.69 14.38
N VAL A 84 -1.00 6.11 15.39
CA VAL A 84 -0.56 7.06 16.42
C VAL A 84 0.62 6.50 17.21
N SER A 85 0.59 5.20 17.57
CA SER A 85 1.65 4.54 18.35
C SER A 85 2.96 4.35 17.57
N HIS A 86 2.92 4.39 16.24
CA HIS A 86 4.09 4.23 15.38
C HIS A 86 4.55 5.55 14.72
N ALA A 87 3.73 6.61 14.82
CA ALA A 87 4.03 7.92 14.23
C ALA A 87 5.04 8.72 15.08
N CYS A 88 6.22 8.14 15.30
CA CYS A 88 7.31 8.82 15.98
C CYS A 88 8.59 8.73 15.14
N GLY A 89 9.12 9.87 14.76
CA GLY A 89 10.41 9.98 14.08
C GLY A 89 11.45 10.58 15.02
N THR A 90 12.68 10.04 15.01
CA THR A 90 13.82 10.57 15.76
C THR A 90 15.05 10.59 14.86
N GLY A 91 15.95 11.55 15.10
CA GLY A 91 17.17 11.70 14.33
C GLY A 91 17.01 12.56 13.07
N ASN A 92 17.96 12.43 12.15
CA ASN A 92 17.96 13.20 10.91
C ASN A 92 16.91 12.66 9.93
N GLU A 93 16.39 13.54 9.09
CA GLU A 93 15.48 13.16 8.01
C GLU A 93 16.14 12.17 7.03
N VAL A 94 15.37 11.21 6.56
CA VAL A 94 15.82 10.29 5.51
C VAL A 94 15.97 11.07 4.19
N PRO A 95 17.04 10.86 3.42
CA PRO A 95 17.22 11.53 2.13
C PRO A 95 15.99 11.36 1.22
N LEU A 96 15.55 12.43 0.59
CA LEU A 96 14.32 12.48 -0.20
C LEU A 96 14.28 11.43 -1.32
N ASP A 97 15.43 11.17 -1.96
CA ASP A 97 15.53 10.14 -3.00
C ASP A 97 15.23 8.73 -2.46
N VAL A 98 15.68 8.46 -1.23
CA VAL A 98 15.39 7.18 -0.55
C VAL A 98 13.89 7.07 -0.26
N VAL A 99 13.27 8.12 0.28
CA VAL A 99 11.81 8.14 0.54
C VAL A 99 11.02 7.93 -0.74
N LYS A 100 11.44 8.58 -1.83
CA LYS A 100 10.81 8.43 -3.15
C LYS A 100 10.90 7.00 -3.68
N ILE A 101 12.06 6.37 -3.55
CA ILE A 101 12.26 4.96 -3.93
C ILE A 101 11.40 4.05 -3.05
N MET A 102 11.37 4.26 -1.75
CA MET A 102 10.54 3.48 -0.82
C MET A 102 9.06 3.54 -1.22
N LEU A 103 8.54 4.73 -1.55
CA LEU A 103 7.16 4.91 -1.99
C LEU A 103 6.90 4.17 -3.31
N LEU A 104 7.79 4.30 -4.30
CA LEU A 104 7.70 3.61 -5.58
C LEU A 104 7.65 2.08 -5.41
N LEU A 105 8.55 1.54 -4.58
CA LEU A 105 8.60 0.10 -4.29
C LEU A 105 7.37 -0.37 -3.52
N LYS A 106 6.82 0.45 -2.62
CA LYS A 106 5.56 0.16 -1.93
C LYS A 106 4.39 0.08 -2.90
N ILE A 107 4.27 1.03 -3.82
CA ILE A 107 3.24 1.02 -4.88
C ILE A 107 3.39 -0.23 -5.74
N GLN A 108 4.61 -0.56 -6.17
CA GLN A 108 4.89 -1.79 -6.94
C GLN A 108 4.47 -3.04 -6.17
N SER A 109 4.83 -3.16 -4.90
CA SER A 109 4.45 -4.30 -4.04
C SER A 109 2.93 -4.45 -3.94
N LEU A 110 2.20 -3.36 -3.70
CA LEU A 110 0.74 -3.39 -3.60
C LEU A 110 0.07 -3.72 -4.94
N SER A 111 0.69 -3.35 -6.07
CA SER A 111 0.18 -3.60 -7.42
C SER A 111 0.08 -5.08 -7.79
N TYR A 112 0.76 -5.96 -7.04
CA TYR A 112 0.67 -7.42 -7.27
C TYR A 112 -0.69 -8.01 -6.86
N GLY A 113 -1.47 -7.31 -6.03
CA GLY A 113 -2.81 -7.74 -5.64
C GLY A 113 -2.84 -8.90 -4.65
N HIS A 114 -1.88 -8.94 -3.70
CA HIS A 114 -1.82 -9.99 -2.67
C HIS A 114 -2.14 -9.49 -1.25
N SER A 115 -2.21 -8.18 -1.05
CA SER A 115 -2.40 -7.57 0.29
C SER A 115 -3.84 -7.19 0.61
N ALA A 116 -4.76 -7.37 -0.32
CA ALA A 116 -6.17 -6.97 -0.21
C ALA A 116 -6.38 -5.50 0.19
N VAL A 117 -5.40 -4.64 -0.13
CA VAL A 117 -5.52 -3.19 0.06
C VAL A 117 -6.65 -2.62 -0.81
N GLN A 118 -7.27 -1.54 -0.36
CA GLN A 118 -8.25 -0.81 -1.18
C GLN A 118 -7.54 -0.13 -2.36
N LEU A 119 -8.23 -0.10 -3.52
CA LEU A 119 -7.69 0.54 -4.72
C LEU A 119 -7.40 2.03 -4.50
N GLU A 120 -8.26 2.69 -3.74
CA GLU A 120 -8.15 4.10 -3.36
C GLU A 120 -6.82 4.39 -2.65
N THR A 121 -6.36 3.47 -1.81
CA THR A 121 -5.07 3.59 -1.11
C THR A 121 -3.91 3.60 -2.12
N ILE A 122 -3.91 2.68 -3.09
CA ILE A 122 -2.85 2.64 -4.12
C ILE A 122 -2.89 3.92 -4.97
N ASN A 123 -4.08 4.35 -5.38
CA ASN A 123 -4.24 5.57 -6.17
C ASN A 123 -3.73 6.79 -5.42
N ARG A 124 -4.00 6.88 -4.11
CA ARG A 124 -3.48 7.97 -3.26
C ARG A 124 -1.96 7.96 -3.20
N LEU A 125 -1.32 6.80 -3.04
CA LEU A 125 0.14 6.69 -3.04
C LEU A 125 0.73 7.09 -4.40
N ILE A 126 0.07 6.73 -5.52
CA ILE A 126 0.47 7.15 -6.87
C ILE A 126 0.36 8.69 -7.02
N GLU A 127 -0.73 9.28 -6.53
CA GLU A 127 -0.89 10.75 -6.52
C GLU A 127 0.21 11.42 -5.71
N MET A 128 0.52 10.91 -4.52
CA MET A 128 1.62 11.43 -3.69
C MET A 128 2.95 11.36 -4.45
N PHE A 129 3.28 10.21 -5.04
CA PHE A 129 4.49 10.04 -5.83
C PHE A 129 4.57 11.03 -7.00
N ASN A 130 3.49 11.14 -7.77
CA ASN A 130 3.43 11.99 -8.97
C ASN A 130 3.47 13.50 -8.67
N ASN A 131 3.12 13.89 -7.46
CA ASN A 131 3.11 15.28 -7.00
C ASN A 131 4.24 15.60 -6.01
N ASN A 132 5.19 14.66 -5.80
CA ASN A 132 6.32 14.81 -4.86
C ASN A 132 5.86 15.17 -3.43
N ILE A 133 4.79 14.54 -2.96
CA ILE A 133 4.29 14.66 -1.58
C ILE A 133 4.85 13.46 -0.79
N PHE A 134 5.80 13.72 0.12
CA PHE A 134 6.49 12.70 0.89
C PHE A 134 6.48 13.02 2.38
#